data_ae7907add22ee5a6ca02957b68455958
#
_entry.id   ae7907add22ee5a6ca02957b68455958
#
_cell.length_a   1.000
_cell.length_b   1.000
_cell.length_c   1.000
_cell.angle_alpha   90.00
_cell.angle_beta   90.00
_cell.angle_gamma   90.00
#
_symmetry.space_group_name_H-M   'P 1'
#
loop_
_entity.id
_entity.type
_entity.pdbx_description
1 polymer ?
#
loop_
_entity_poly.entity_id
_entity_poly.type
_entity_poly.pdbx_seq_one_letter_code
_entity_poly.pdbx_strand_id
1 'polypeptide(L)' 'MKNRIVVDPNIHFGKPCVAGTRVTVQNVLELVKEDISFNDITQDYYPELKSDDIQACIQYAIDVVAAEDIHITAAVV' A
#
# COMPACT_ATOMS: atom_id res chain seq x y z
N MET A 1 -2.46 8.45 -16.51
CA MET A 1 -2.88 7.93 -15.24
C MET A 1 -1.94 8.29 -14.13
N LYS A 2 -2.46 8.76 -13.04
CA LYS A 2 -1.62 9.20 -11.96
C LYS A 2 -1.29 8.08 -11.00
N ASN A 3 -0.05 8.06 -10.55
CA ASN A 3 0.32 7.15 -9.50
C ASN A 3 -0.22 7.66 -8.17
N ARG A 4 -0.92 6.80 -7.48
CA ARG A 4 -1.40 7.11 -6.14
C ARG A 4 -0.38 6.78 -5.07
N ILE A 5 0.64 6.01 -5.43
CA ILE A 5 1.69 5.61 -4.50
C ILE A 5 2.98 6.29 -4.90
N VAL A 6 3.64 6.92 -3.93
CA VAL A 6 4.92 7.59 -4.16
C VAL A 6 5.96 7.04 -3.21
N VAL A 7 7.20 7.06 -3.68
CA VAL A 7 8.35 6.69 -2.85
C VAL A 7 9.30 7.88 -2.91
N ASP A 8 9.41 8.59 -1.80
CA ASP A 8 10.21 9.80 -1.72
C ASP A 8 11.15 9.66 -0.53
N PRO A 9 12.47 9.75 -0.74
CA PRO A 9 13.41 9.59 0.38
C PRO A 9 13.20 10.61 1.49
N ASN A 10 12.53 11.70 1.21
CA ASN A 10 12.26 12.73 2.21
C ASN A 10 10.96 12.51 2.96
N ILE A 11 10.21 11.49 2.61
CA ILE A 11 8.94 11.17 3.27
C ILE A 11 9.04 9.77 3.81
N HIS A 12 8.92 9.62 5.12
CA HIS A 12 8.97 8.33 5.81
C HIS A 12 10.18 7.49 5.39
N PHE A 13 11.32 8.16 5.21
CA PHE A 13 12.58 7.48 4.88
C PHE A 13 12.50 6.65 3.62
N GLY A 14 11.70 7.10 2.65
CA GLY A 14 11.60 6.41 1.38
C GLY A 14 10.62 5.26 1.36
N LYS A 15 9.80 5.10 2.40
CA LYS A 15 8.76 4.07 2.38
C LYS A 15 7.64 4.48 1.43
N PRO A 16 7.04 3.52 0.72
CA PRO A 16 5.91 3.85 -0.16
C PRO A 16 4.76 4.44 0.65
N CYS A 17 4.23 5.54 0.15
CA CYS A 17 3.13 6.25 0.79
C CYS A 17 2.07 6.59 -0.23
N VAL A 18 0.85 6.83 0.25
CA VAL A 18 -0.21 7.34 -0.60
C VAL A 18 0.10 8.80 -0.92
N ALA A 19 0.09 9.15 -2.20
CA ALA A 19 0.45 10.49 -2.67
C ALA A 19 -0.37 11.54 -1.94
N GLY A 20 0.31 12.61 -1.53
CA GLY A 20 -0.35 13.72 -0.83
C GLY A 20 -0.63 13.45 0.64
N THR A 21 -0.22 12.31 1.16
CA THR A 21 -0.44 11.98 2.57
C THR A 21 0.84 11.44 3.17
N ARG A 22 0.82 11.22 4.48
CA ARG A 22 1.91 10.52 5.16
C ARG A 22 1.52 9.08 5.50
N VAL A 23 0.43 8.60 4.94
CA VAL A 23 -0.03 7.24 5.20
C VAL A 23 0.79 6.28 4.35
N THR A 24 1.45 5.32 4.99
CA THR A 24 2.28 4.36 4.26
C THR A 24 1.43 3.23 3.72
N VAL A 25 1.91 2.64 2.63
CA VAL A 25 1.28 1.44 2.08
C VAL A 25 1.23 0.33 3.13
N GLN A 26 2.30 0.18 3.89
CA GLN A 26 2.36 -0.86 4.91
C GLN A 26 1.24 -0.71 5.94
N ASN A 27 0.99 0.53 6.40
CA ASN A 27 -0.06 0.75 7.38
C ASN A 27 -1.43 0.39 6.84
N VAL A 28 -1.68 0.73 5.58
CA VAL A 28 -2.95 0.38 4.95
C VAL A 28 -3.09 -1.13 4.84
N LEU A 29 -2.04 -1.80 4.38
CA LEU A 29 -2.09 -3.25 4.20
C LEU A 29 -2.29 -3.99 5.52
N GLU A 30 -1.74 -3.46 6.61
CA GLU A 30 -1.94 -4.09 7.91
C GLU A 30 -3.39 -4.03 8.34
N LEU A 31 -4.08 -2.95 8.03
CA LEU A 31 -5.50 -2.86 8.34
C LEU A 31 -6.32 -3.81 7.48
N VAL A 32 -5.96 -3.92 6.20
CA VAL A 32 -6.62 -4.88 5.31
C VAL A 32 -6.43 -6.30 5.82
N LYS A 33 -5.23 -6.62 6.25
CA LYS A 33 -4.93 -7.95 6.79
C LYS A 33 -5.79 -8.27 8.00
N GLU A 34 -6.15 -7.26 8.78
CA GLU A 34 -6.95 -7.44 9.97
C GLU A 34 -8.45 -7.42 9.69
N ASP A 35 -8.81 -7.51 8.42
CA ASP A 35 -10.21 -7.54 7.99
C ASP A 35 -10.97 -6.25 8.27
N ILE A 36 -10.26 -5.15 8.40
CA ILE A 36 -10.92 -3.85 8.52
C ILE A 36 -11.42 -3.49 7.12
N SER A 37 -12.72 -3.17 7.00
CA SER A 37 -13.29 -2.86 5.70
C SER A 37 -12.71 -1.56 5.14
N PHE A 38 -12.75 -1.42 3.81
CA PHE A 38 -12.31 -0.18 3.17
C PHE A 38 -13.08 1.02 3.73
N ASN A 39 -14.38 0.83 3.94
CA ASN A 39 -15.20 1.90 4.48
C ASN A 39 -14.70 2.33 5.87
N ASP A 40 -14.40 1.37 6.72
CA ASP A 40 -13.92 1.70 8.06
C ASP A 40 -12.53 2.34 8.01
N ILE A 41 -11.69 1.88 7.11
CA ILE A 41 -10.36 2.49 6.97
C ILE A 41 -10.47 3.96 6.61
N THR A 42 -11.35 4.29 5.67
CA THR A 42 -11.50 5.68 5.22
C THR A 42 -12.33 6.52 6.15
N GLN A 43 -13.10 5.91 7.04
CA GLN A 43 -13.93 6.65 7.98
C GLN A 43 -13.25 6.83 9.33
N ASP A 44 -12.64 5.76 9.84
CA ASP A 44 -12.20 5.73 11.21
C ASP A 44 -10.70 5.82 11.39
N TYR A 45 -9.93 5.40 10.39
CA TYR A 45 -8.47 5.35 10.51
C TYR A 45 -7.78 6.44 9.73
N TYR A 46 -8.08 6.54 8.44
CA TYR A 46 -7.41 7.49 7.55
C TYR A 46 -8.44 8.23 6.71
N PRO A 47 -9.11 9.22 7.29
CA PRO A 47 -10.17 9.95 6.56
C PRO A 47 -9.66 10.66 5.31
N GLU A 48 -8.36 10.90 5.21
CA GLU A 48 -7.79 11.54 4.03
C GLU A 48 -7.71 10.60 2.83
N LEU A 49 -7.93 9.31 3.03
CA LEU A 49 -7.86 8.34 1.94
C LEU A 49 -9.23 8.08 1.37
N LYS A 50 -9.23 7.60 0.12
CA LYS A 50 -10.41 7.08 -0.55
C LYS A 50 -10.21 5.61 -0.82
N SER A 51 -11.29 4.90 -1.15
CA SER A 51 -11.16 3.47 -1.42
C SER A 51 -10.20 3.20 -2.59
N ASP A 52 -10.13 4.11 -3.56
CA ASP A 52 -9.17 3.97 -4.65
C ASP A 52 -7.73 3.97 -4.15
N ASP A 53 -7.46 4.71 -3.09
CA ASP A 53 -6.11 4.72 -2.50
C ASP A 53 -5.78 3.38 -1.87
N ILE A 54 -6.77 2.75 -1.23
CA ILE A 54 -6.57 1.43 -0.64
C ILE A 54 -6.33 0.39 -1.73
N GLN A 55 -7.10 0.47 -2.82
CA GLN A 55 -6.89 -0.42 -3.97
C GLN A 55 -5.48 -0.24 -4.54
N ALA A 56 -5.01 1.01 -4.61
CA ALA A 56 -3.67 1.28 -5.11
C ALA A 56 -2.60 0.67 -4.21
N CYS A 57 -2.81 0.69 -2.90
CA CYS A 57 -1.87 0.06 -1.97
C CYS A 57 -1.79 -1.44 -2.21
N ILE A 58 -2.94 -2.07 -2.39
CA ILE A 58 -3.00 -3.50 -2.66
C ILE A 58 -2.31 -3.82 -3.99
N GLN A 59 -2.59 -3.01 -5.02
CA GLN A 59 -1.97 -3.23 -6.31
C GLN A 59 -0.46 -3.05 -6.25
N TYR A 60 0.00 -2.06 -5.49
CA TYR A 60 1.43 -1.88 -5.31
C TYR A 60 2.08 -3.13 -4.70
N ALA A 61 1.44 -3.70 -3.70
CA ALA A 61 1.96 -4.91 -3.08
C ALA A 61 2.00 -6.07 -4.06
N ILE A 62 0.96 -6.21 -4.87
CA ILE A 62 0.92 -7.25 -5.90
C ILE A 62 2.06 -7.07 -6.88
N ASP A 63 2.29 -5.82 -7.30
CA ASP A 63 3.35 -5.54 -8.27
C ASP A 63 4.73 -5.85 -7.71
N VAL A 64 4.95 -5.52 -6.44
CA VAL A 64 6.23 -5.81 -5.79
C VAL A 64 6.47 -7.31 -5.71
N VAL A 65 5.45 -8.05 -5.29
CA VAL A 65 5.55 -9.51 -5.19
C VAL A 65 5.78 -10.12 -6.56
N ALA A 66 5.07 -9.63 -7.58
CA ALA A 66 5.22 -10.15 -8.92
C ALA A 66 6.65 -9.91 -9.45
N ALA A 67 7.24 -8.77 -9.12
CA ALA A 67 8.59 -8.46 -9.56
C ALA A 67 9.62 -9.39 -8.94
N GLU A 68 9.34 -9.95 -7.75
CA GLU A 68 10.27 -10.84 -7.06
C GLU A 68 9.91 -12.30 -7.21
N ASP A 69 8.94 -12.60 -8.03
CA ASP A 69 8.39 -13.94 -8.12
C ASP A 69 9.44 -14.99 -8.50
N ILE A 70 10.34 -14.63 -9.40
CA ILE A 70 11.36 -15.56 -9.86
C ILE A 70 12.24 -16.00 -8.71
N HIS A 71 12.64 -15.08 -7.84
CA HIS A 71 13.50 -15.40 -6.72
C HIS A 71 12.79 -16.26 -5.69
N ILE A 72 11.55 -15.97 -5.43
CA ILE A 72 10.77 -16.70 -4.44
C ILE A 72 10.50 -18.11 -4.91
N THR A 73 10.22 -18.28 -6.18
CA THR A 73 9.95 -19.60 -6.73
C THR A 73 11.14 -20.54 -6.50
N ALA A 74 12.35 -20.06 -6.65
CA ALA A 74 13.52 -20.87 -6.42
C ALA A 74 13.67 -21.27 -4.96
N ALA A 75 13.18 -20.45 -4.05
CA ALA A 75 13.33 -20.68 -2.62
C ALA A 75 12.25 -21.60 -2.05
N VAL A 76 11.11 -21.66 -2.69
CA VAL A 76 9.95 -22.36 -2.13
C VAL A 76 9.96 -23.85 -2.42
N VAL A 77 10.68 -24.26 -3.41
CA VAL A 77 10.71 -25.68 -3.81
C VAL A 77 11.28 -26.66 -2.78
#